data_6648d787897471ae9b507ed47d052567
#
_entry.id   6648d787897471ae9b507ed47d052567
#
_cell.length_a   1.000
_cell.length_b   1.000
_cell.length_c   1.000
_cell.angle_alpha   90.00
_cell.angle_beta   90.00
_cell.angle_gamma   90.00
#
_symmetry.space_group_name_H-M   'P 1'
#
loop_
_entity.id
_entity.type
_entity.pdbx_description
1 polymer ?
#
loop_
_entity_poly.entity_id
_entity_poly.type
_entity_poly.pdbx_seq_one_letter_code
_entity_poly.pdbx_strand_id
1 'polypeptide(L)'
;MSRDPHPAVRIAYSPCPNDTFVFDAWAHGRIPGAPGLDVTFADIDITNGMAERGELDVLKVSYAVLPWVLEEYALLPCGGALGRGCGPLVLTREPGVDLAGKTVAVPSERSTAYLLFRLWAADVLPDGVGKVVVLPFHEIMPAVRDGRVDAGLVIHEARFTYQDYGLHCLADMGEHWEATTGLPIPLGAIIAKRSLGAGTLHALAESARTSVRMAWDDPAASRPYVRAHAQELDPAVADQHIGLYVNEFTADLGDDGYAAVRGLLTRAAAEGLVPAIAPGALAFP
;
A
#
# COMPACT_ATOMS: atom_id res chain seq x y z
N MET A 1 -10.64 -2.18 -36.85
CA MET A 1 -10.40 -2.48 -35.43
C MET A 1 -9.54 -3.73 -35.36
N SER A 2 -8.22 -3.55 -35.25
CA SER A 2 -7.29 -4.67 -35.03
C SER A 2 -7.48 -5.16 -33.61
N ARG A 3 -7.88 -6.41 -33.42
CA ARG A 3 -7.83 -7.04 -32.09
C ARG A 3 -6.36 -7.21 -31.75
N ASP A 4 -5.94 -6.62 -30.65
CA ASP A 4 -4.62 -6.84 -30.05
C ASP A 4 -4.44 -8.37 -29.86
N PRO A 5 -3.36 -8.98 -30.36
CA PRO A 5 -3.19 -10.43 -30.33
C PRO A 5 -2.84 -10.96 -28.93
N HIS A 6 -2.64 -10.11 -27.94
CA HIS A 6 -2.33 -10.52 -26.57
C HIS A 6 -3.57 -10.47 -25.68
N PRO A 7 -3.83 -11.50 -24.86
CA PRO A 7 -4.90 -11.45 -23.87
C PRO A 7 -4.62 -10.29 -22.90
N ALA A 8 -5.69 -9.62 -22.46
CA ALA A 8 -5.58 -8.56 -21.45
C ALA A 8 -4.92 -9.10 -20.18
N VAL A 9 -4.04 -8.31 -19.59
CA VAL A 9 -3.38 -8.60 -18.31
C VAL A 9 -4.39 -8.43 -17.19
N ARG A 10 -4.59 -9.45 -16.37
CA ARG A 10 -5.48 -9.40 -15.23
C ARG A 10 -4.76 -8.72 -14.06
N ILE A 11 -5.28 -7.59 -13.65
CA ILE A 11 -4.71 -6.78 -12.56
C ILE A 11 -5.73 -6.52 -11.47
N ALA A 12 -5.28 -6.53 -10.20
CA ALA A 12 -6.08 -6.00 -9.10
C ALA A 12 -5.33 -4.92 -8.33
N TYR A 13 -6.06 -3.86 -8.01
CA TYR A 13 -5.63 -2.76 -7.13
C TYR A 13 -6.84 -2.16 -6.41
N SER A 14 -6.58 -1.33 -5.39
CA SER A 14 -7.65 -0.75 -4.59
C SER A 14 -8.41 0.35 -5.36
N PRO A 15 -9.68 0.61 -5.02
CA PRO A 15 -10.42 1.74 -5.57
C PRO A 15 -9.94 3.09 -5.01
N CYS A 16 -8.90 3.11 -4.16
CA CYS A 16 -8.38 4.33 -3.55
C CYS A 16 -7.90 5.36 -4.56
N PRO A 17 -7.96 6.68 -4.22
CA PRO A 17 -7.62 7.77 -5.13
C PRO A 17 -6.22 7.67 -5.74
N ASN A 18 -5.20 7.24 -4.98
CA ASN A 18 -3.85 7.10 -5.48
C ASN A 18 -3.72 6.01 -6.57
N ASP A 19 -4.37 4.85 -6.40
CA ASP A 19 -4.28 3.76 -7.37
C ASP A 19 -5.08 4.08 -8.63
N THR A 20 -6.31 4.55 -8.48
CA THR A 20 -7.12 4.97 -9.64
C THR A 20 -6.48 6.12 -10.41
N PHE A 21 -5.80 7.06 -9.74
CA PHE A 21 -5.03 8.12 -10.38
C PHE A 21 -3.84 7.55 -11.18
N VAL A 22 -3.06 6.66 -10.57
CA VAL A 22 -1.87 6.05 -11.19
C VAL A 22 -2.23 5.21 -12.42
N PHE A 23 -3.29 4.40 -12.34
CA PHE A 23 -3.61 3.43 -13.38
C PHE A 23 -4.62 3.92 -14.43
N ASP A 24 -5.19 5.12 -14.30
CA ASP A 24 -6.22 5.65 -15.17
C ASP A 24 -5.85 5.60 -16.67
N ALA A 25 -4.71 6.15 -17.05
CA ALA A 25 -4.32 6.20 -18.46
C ALA A 25 -4.12 4.79 -19.05
N TRP A 26 -3.60 3.86 -18.25
CA TRP A 26 -3.38 2.48 -18.67
C TRP A 26 -4.71 1.69 -18.73
N ALA A 27 -5.53 1.78 -17.71
CA ALA A 27 -6.83 1.10 -17.65
C ALA A 27 -7.76 1.50 -18.81
N HIS A 28 -7.64 2.73 -19.31
CA HIS A 28 -8.42 3.24 -20.43
C HIS A 28 -7.72 3.11 -21.80
N GLY A 29 -6.62 2.36 -21.90
CA GLY A 29 -5.93 2.10 -23.16
C GLY A 29 -5.33 3.35 -23.81
N ARG A 30 -5.02 4.39 -23.03
CA ARG A 30 -4.45 5.64 -23.54
C ARG A 30 -2.93 5.60 -23.78
N ILE A 31 -2.28 4.47 -23.46
CA ILE A 31 -0.84 4.28 -23.65
C ILE A 31 -0.61 3.45 -24.89
N PRO A 32 -0.05 4.01 -25.97
CA PRO A 32 0.20 3.28 -27.22
C PRO A 32 1.14 2.09 -26.98
N GLY A 33 0.73 0.91 -27.46
CA GLY A 33 1.53 -0.33 -27.36
C GLY A 33 1.55 -0.98 -25.98
N ALA A 34 0.90 -0.40 -24.95
CA ALA A 34 0.73 -1.06 -23.66
C ALA A 34 -0.24 -2.24 -23.77
N PRO A 35 -0.01 -3.35 -23.02
CA PRO A 35 -0.99 -4.43 -22.95
C PRO A 35 -2.31 -3.91 -22.33
N GLY A 36 -3.44 -4.39 -22.85
CA GLY A 36 -4.76 -4.07 -22.28
C GLY A 36 -4.88 -4.62 -20.85
N LEU A 37 -5.64 -3.95 -19.99
CA LEU A 37 -5.90 -4.39 -18.62
C LEU A 37 -7.32 -4.93 -18.48
N ASP A 38 -7.43 -6.02 -17.71
CA ASP A 38 -8.67 -6.51 -17.12
C ASP A 38 -8.59 -6.21 -15.60
N VAL A 39 -9.30 -5.16 -15.17
CA VAL A 39 -9.14 -4.56 -13.84
C VAL A 39 -10.16 -5.14 -12.86
N THR A 40 -9.66 -5.64 -11.75
CA THR A 40 -10.44 -6.01 -10.57
C THR A 40 -10.16 -5.00 -9.44
N PHE A 41 -11.20 -4.38 -8.88
CA PHE A 41 -11.05 -3.55 -7.69
C PHE A 41 -11.20 -4.41 -6.43
N ALA A 42 -10.19 -4.35 -5.57
CA ALA A 42 -10.21 -5.04 -4.29
C ALA A 42 -9.29 -4.33 -3.29
N ASP A 43 -9.69 -4.27 -2.03
CA ASP A 43 -8.88 -3.71 -0.96
C ASP A 43 -7.62 -4.54 -0.73
N ILE A 44 -6.59 -3.92 -0.12
CA ILE A 44 -5.24 -4.48 -0.06
C ILE A 44 -5.14 -5.78 0.73
N ASP A 45 -6.02 -6.01 1.68
CA ASP A 45 -6.14 -7.28 2.42
C ASP A 45 -6.58 -8.42 1.50
N ILE A 46 -7.53 -8.15 0.60
CA ILE A 46 -8.02 -9.10 -0.39
C ILE A 46 -6.93 -9.39 -1.43
N THR A 47 -6.28 -8.35 -1.96
CA THR A 47 -5.21 -8.52 -2.97
C THR A 47 -3.98 -9.21 -2.40
N ASN A 48 -3.63 -9.00 -1.13
CA ASN A 48 -2.60 -9.78 -0.43
C ASN A 48 -2.94 -11.28 -0.46
N GLY A 49 -4.18 -11.65 -0.12
CA GLY A 49 -4.64 -13.04 -0.18
C GLY A 49 -4.65 -13.61 -1.61
N MET A 50 -5.03 -12.81 -2.63
CA MET A 50 -4.95 -13.22 -4.03
C MET A 50 -3.50 -13.52 -4.46
N ALA A 51 -2.54 -12.71 -4.00
CA ALA A 51 -1.12 -12.92 -4.27
C ALA A 51 -0.61 -14.23 -3.63
N GLU A 52 -0.96 -14.50 -2.39
CA GLU A 52 -0.60 -15.75 -1.70
C GLU A 52 -1.17 -17.01 -2.39
N ARG A 53 -2.30 -16.87 -3.12
CA ARG A 53 -2.92 -17.95 -3.90
C ARG A 53 -2.54 -17.96 -5.37
N GLY A 54 -1.70 -17.02 -5.83
CA GLY A 54 -1.27 -16.95 -7.21
C GLY A 54 -2.39 -16.68 -8.24
N GLU A 55 -3.42 -15.89 -7.89
CA GLU A 55 -4.66 -15.82 -8.68
C GLU A 55 -4.56 -14.94 -9.94
N LEU A 56 -3.88 -13.79 -9.87
CA LEU A 56 -3.84 -12.79 -10.95
C LEU A 56 -2.42 -12.57 -11.48
N ASP A 57 -2.34 -11.92 -12.62
CA ASP A 57 -1.07 -11.69 -13.32
C ASP A 57 -0.29 -10.53 -12.69
N VAL A 58 -1.00 -9.47 -12.27
CA VAL A 58 -0.46 -8.26 -11.62
C VAL A 58 -1.32 -7.91 -10.41
N LEU A 59 -0.69 -7.51 -9.30
CA LEU A 59 -1.39 -7.18 -8.07
C LEU A 59 -0.75 -5.98 -7.38
N LYS A 60 -1.58 -5.09 -6.84
CA LYS A 60 -1.16 -4.16 -5.77
C LYS A 60 -1.24 -4.90 -4.45
N VAL A 61 -0.14 -4.95 -3.72
CA VAL A 61 -0.04 -5.67 -2.43
C VAL A 61 0.71 -4.86 -1.39
N SER A 62 0.58 -5.23 -0.13
CA SER A 62 1.43 -4.71 0.95
C SER A 62 2.89 -5.15 0.75
N TYR A 63 3.88 -4.28 1.00
CA TYR A 63 5.28 -4.73 1.04
C TYR A 63 5.50 -5.84 2.05
N ALA A 64 4.71 -5.87 3.11
CA ALA A 64 4.78 -6.92 4.15
C ALA A 64 4.52 -8.33 3.62
N VAL A 65 3.75 -8.51 2.53
CA VAL A 65 3.42 -9.85 2.00
C VAL A 65 4.52 -10.40 1.09
N LEU A 66 5.45 -9.56 0.62
CA LEU A 66 6.49 -9.95 -0.33
C LEU A 66 7.25 -11.22 0.07
N PRO A 67 7.67 -11.44 1.33
CA PRO A 67 8.40 -12.63 1.72
C PRO A 67 7.71 -13.96 1.38
N TRP A 68 6.40 -13.98 1.23
CA TRP A 68 5.63 -15.18 0.91
C TRP A 68 5.36 -15.36 -0.59
N VAL A 69 5.53 -14.30 -1.40
CA VAL A 69 5.10 -14.31 -2.81
C VAL A 69 6.24 -14.08 -3.81
N LEU A 70 7.44 -13.69 -3.37
CA LEU A 70 8.58 -13.37 -4.26
C LEU A 70 9.11 -14.54 -5.10
N GLU A 71 8.79 -15.78 -4.74
CA GLU A 71 9.12 -16.94 -5.59
C GLU A 71 8.28 -16.94 -6.87
N GLU A 72 6.99 -16.59 -6.77
CA GLU A 72 6.06 -16.57 -7.90
C GLU A 72 6.02 -15.20 -8.60
N TYR A 73 6.17 -14.12 -7.85
CA TYR A 73 6.03 -12.74 -8.35
C TYR A 73 7.34 -11.98 -8.32
N ALA A 74 7.52 -11.08 -9.28
CA ALA A 74 8.56 -10.06 -9.27
C ALA A 74 7.99 -8.74 -8.74
N LEU A 75 8.76 -8.03 -7.93
CA LEU A 75 8.46 -6.65 -7.56
C LEU A 75 8.68 -5.75 -8.78
N LEU A 76 7.64 -5.03 -9.23
CA LEU A 76 7.82 -3.98 -10.24
C LEU A 76 8.47 -2.74 -9.59
N PRO A 77 9.40 -2.10 -10.30
CA PRO A 77 10.14 -0.96 -9.76
C PRO A 77 9.34 0.37 -9.78
N CYS A 78 8.03 0.29 -9.88
CA CYS A 78 7.15 1.47 -10.04
C CYS A 78 5.69 1.15 -9.72
N GLY A 79 4.84 2.17 -9.67
CA GLY A 79 3.37 2.04 -9.47
C GLY A 79 2.97 1.84 -8.01
N GLY A 80 3.93 1.64 -7.09
CA GLY A 80 3.67 1.44 -5.68
C GLY A 80 3.45 2.73 -4.89
N ALA A 81 3.14 2.57 -3.60
CA ALA A 81 3.07 3.63 -2.61
C ALA A 81 4.24 3.49 -1.63
N LEU A 82 5.15 4.44 -1.66
CA LEU A 82 6.32 4.58 -0.81
C LEU A 82 6.64 6.06 -0.72
N GLY A 83 7.05 6.57 0.43
CA GLY A 83 7.29 8.00 0.57
C GLY A 83 7.72 8.41 1.96
N ARG A 84 7.55 9.70 2.27
CA ARG A 84 7.82 10.31 3.57
C ARG A 84 6.57 10.99 4.10
N GLY A 85 6.41 11.02 5.44
CA GLY A 85 5.27 11.64 6.09
C GLY A 85 3.92 10.98 5.80
N CYS A 86 3.90 9.74 5.29
CA CYS A 86 2.69 9.07 4.78
C CYS A 86 2.37 7.76 5.51
N GLY A 87 2.81 7.62 6.76
CA GLY A 87 2.65 6.40 7.55
C GLY A 87 1.23 6.13 8.04
N PRO A 88 0.93 4.88 8.42
CA PRO A 88 -0.25 4.55 9.19
C PRO A 88 -0.27 5.27 10.55
N LEU A 89 -1.48 5.54 11.06
CA LEU A 89 -1.66 6.18 12.36
C LEU A 89 -2.25 5.21 13.38
N VAL A 90 -1.79 5.28 14.61
CA VAL A 90 -2.46 4.69 15.77
C VAL A 90 -3.35 5.74 16.39
N LEU A 91 -4.65 5.50 16.37
CA LEU A 91 -5.67 6.42 16.88
C LEU A 91 -6.28 5.93 18.17
N THR A 92 -6.58 6.88 19.08
CA THR A 92 -7.24 6.64 20.37
C THR A 92 -8.32 7.67 20.62
N ARG A 93 -9.24 7.42 21.57
CA ARG A 93 -10.26 8.39 21.98
C ARG A 93 -9.68 9.55 22.78
N GLU A 94 -8.70 9.25 23.61
CA GLU A 94 -8.04 10.23 24.47
C GLU A 94 -6.56 10.32 24.09
N PRO A 95 -5.92 11.48 24.22
CA PRO A 95 -4.49 11.60 23.98
C PRO A 95 -3.68 10.87 25.06
N GLY A 96 -2.50 10.34 24.66
CA GLY A 96 -1.54 9.78 25.61
C GLY A 96 -1.96 8.46 26.26
N VAL A 97 -2.86 7.70 25.65
CA VAL A 97 -3.30 6.37 26.14
C VAL A 97 -2.12 5.40 26.16
N ASP A 98 -1.88 4.73 27.29
CA ASP A 98 -0.99 3.58 27.36
C ASP A 98 -1.69 2.36 26.73
N LEU A 99 -1.02 1.72 25.79
CA LEU A 99 -1.54 0.54 25.07
C LEU A 99 -1.22 -0.79 25.76
N ALA A 100 -0.50 -0.79 26.88
CA ALA A 100 -0.23 -2.02 27.63
C ALA A 100 -1.54 -2.71 28.04
N GLY A 101 -1.70 -3.98 27.64
CA GLY A 101 -2.90 -4.76 27.90
C GLY A 101 -4.18 -4.32 27.16
N LYS A 102 -4.10 -3.36 26.25
CA LYS A 102 -5.24 -2.81 25.51
C LYS A 102 -5.56 -3.60 24.23
N THR A 103 -6.79 -3.43 23.74
CA THR A 103 -7.25 -4.01 22.48
C THR A 103 -7.04 -3.03 21.33
N VAL A 104 -6.30 -3.44 20.30
CA VAL A 104 -6.00 -2.64 19.11
C VAL A 104 -6.67 -3.26 17.89
N ALA A 105 -7.45 -2.47 17.15
CA ALA A 105 -8.00 -2.89 15.87
C ALA A 105 -7.01 -2.60 14.74
N VAL A 106 -6.86 -3.55 13.81
CA VAL A 106 -6.01 -3.43 12.63
C VAL A 106 -6.77 -3.86 11.37
N PRO A 107 -6.43 -3.33 10.17
CA PRO A 107 -7.17 -3.68 8.95
C PRO A 107 -6.83 -5.07 8.42
N SER A 108 -5.63 -5.56 8.66
CA SER A 108 -5.16 -6.88 8.20
C SER A 108 -3.86 -7.26 8.88
N GLU A 109 -3.70 -8.55 9.19
CA GLU A 109 -2.45 -9.09 9.75
C GLU A 109 -1.30 -9.17 8.72
N ARG A 110 -1.61 -9.12 7.43
CA ARG A 110 -0.65 -9.12 6.31
C ARG A 110 -0.33 -7.73 5.78
N SER A 111 -0.92 -6.67 6.35
CA SER A 111 -0.66 -5.30 5.90
C SER A 111 0.70 -4.78 6.33
N THR A 112 1.30 -3.92 5.52
CA THR A 112 2.52 -3.19 5.93
C THR A 112 2.24 -2.29 7.14
N ALA A 113 1.03 -1.76 7.25
CA ALA A 113 0.61 -0.99 8.41
C ALA A 113 0.76 -1.79 9.72
N TYR A 114 0.26 -3.03 9.73
CA TYR A 114 0.38 -3.88 10.91
C TYR A 114 1.84 -4.31 11.19
N LEU A 115 2.62 -4.59 10.14
CA LEU A 115 4.04 -4.89 10.29
C LEU A 115 4.79 -3.72 10.95
N LEU A 116 4.55 -2.49 10.49
CA LEU A 116 5.14 -1.28 11.07
C LEU A 116 4.69 -1.05 12.52
N PHE A 117 3.41 -1.28 12.80
CA PHE A 117 2.89 -1.23 14.17
C PHE A 117 3.60 -2.23 15.08
N ARG A 118 3.85 -3.46 14.62
CA ARG A 118 4.57 -4.47 15.42
C ARG A 118 6.01 -4.05 15.69
N LEU A 119 6.70 -3.49 14.69
CA LEU A 119 8.07 -2.96 14.87
C LEU A 119 8.09 -1.80 15.85
N TRP A 120 7.15 -0.85 15.72
CA TRP A 120 7.00 0.25 16.66
C TRP A 120 6.67 -0.24 18.07
N ALA A 121 5.75 -1.18 18.22
CA ALA A 121 5.36 -1.73 19.51
C ALA A 121 6.54 -2.43 20.21
N ALA A 122 7.38 -3.15 19.47
CA ALA A 122 8.59 -3.77 20.00
C ALA A 122 9.59 -2.73 20.54
N ASP A 123 9.67 -1.54 19.91
CA ASP A 123 10.57 -0.47 20.35
C ASP A 123 10.06 0.30 21.59
N VAL A 124 8.71 0.47 21.71
CA VAL A 124 8.15 1.45 22.67
C VAL A 124 7.16 0.86 23.69
N LEU A 125 6.71 -0.38 23.51
CA LEU A 125 5.76 -1.06 24.39
C LEU A 125 6.37 -2.35 24.95
N PRO A 126 7.19 -2.29 26.00
CA PRO A 126 7.88 -3.47 26.51
C PRO A 126 6.93 -4.59 26.95
N ASP A 127 5.73 -4.23 27.43
CA ASP A 127 4.70 -5.20 27.83
C ASP A 127 3.76 -5.60 26.68
N GLY A 128 3.95 -5.02 25.48
CA GLY A 128 3.12 -5.23 24.31
C GLY A 128 1.66 -4.75 24.49
N VAL A 129 0.84 -5.02 23.47
CA VAL A 129 -0.61 -4.80 23.55
C VAL A 129 -1.32 -6.07 24.06
N GLY A 130 -2.51 -5.93 24.65
CA GLY A 130 -3.24 -7.08 25.20
C GLY A 130 -3.86 -7.96 24.12
N LYS A 131 -4.51 -7.36 23.13
CA LYS A 131 -5.17 -8.08 22.04
C LYS A 131 -5.16 -7.28 20.75
N VAL A 132 -4.94 -7.97 19.64
CA VAL A 132 -5.16 -7.43 18.29
C VAL A 132 -6.43 -8.04 17.71
N VAL A 133 -7.28 -7.22 17.10
CA VAL A 133 -8.48 -7.64 16.38
C VAL A 133 -8.45 -7.11 14.96
N VAL A 134 -8.84 -7.94 13.99
CA VAL A 134 -8.97 -7.50 12.60
C VAL A 134 -10.39 -6.99 12.39
N LEU A 135 -10.50 -5.77 11.88
CA LEU A 135 -11.78 -5.16 11.49
C LEU A 135 -11.69 -4.65 10.05
N PRO A 136 -12.81 -4.63 9.31
CA PRO A 136 -12.90 -3.90 8.05
C PRO A 136 -12.42 -2.46 8.23
N PHE A 137 -11.69 -1.94 7.26
CA PHE A 137 -11.06 -0.62 7.34
C PHE A 137 -12.02 0.48 7.81
N HIS A 138 -13.20 0.55 7.21
CA HIS A 138 -14.22 1.57 7.51
C HIS A 138 -14.85 1.43 8.91
N GLU A 139 -14.66 0.29 9.59
CA GLU A 139 -15.18 0.07 10.95
C GLU A 139 -14.20 0.46 12.06
N ILE A 140 -12.91 0.66 11.75
CA ILE A 140 -11.87 0.87 12.76
C ILE A 140 -12.11 2.18 13.52
N MET A 141 -12.24 3.32 12.83
CA MET A 141 -12.48 4.61 13.50
C MET A 141 -13.79 4.63 14.29
N PRO A 142 -14.93 4.16 13.76
CA PRO A 142 -16.14 3.98 14.58
C PRO A 142 -15.94 3.08 15.81
N ALA A 143 -15.17 1.97 15.68
CA ALA A 143 -14.94 1.07 16.81
C ALA A 143 -14.13 1.73 17.93
N VAL A 144 -13.14 2.57 17.58
CA VAL A 144 -12.37 3.37 18.57
C VAL A 144 -13.27 4.42 19.22
N ARG A 145 -13.98 5.21 18.42
CA ARG A 145 -14.89 6.26 18.91
C ARG A 145 -15.92 5.71 19.90
N ASP A 146 -16.54 4.58 19.56
CA ASP A 146 -17.60 3.96 20.35
C ASP A 146 -17.07 3.13 21.53
N GLY A 147 -15.74 3.00 21.68
CA GLY A 147 -15.10 2.26 22.77
C GLY A 147 -15.20 0.75 22.65
N ARG A 148 -15.46 0.23 21.48
CA ARG A 148 -15.43 -1.22 21.21
C ARG A 148 -14.01 -1.78 21.20
N VAL A 149 -13.04 -0.93 20.89
CA VAL A 149 -11.60 -1.16 21.01
C VAL A 149 -10.94 0.07 21.64
N ASP A 150 -9.75 -0.10 22.21
CA ASP A 150 -9.03 0.99 22.88
C ASP A 150 -8.26 1.87 21.89
N ALA A 151 -7.72 1.25 20.83
CA ALA A 151 -7.00 1.93 19.76
C ALA A 151 -7.29 1.29 18.39
N GLY A 152 -7.00 2.04 17.33
CA GLY A 152 -7.14 1.58 15.96
C GLY A 152 -5.97 1.99 15.09
N LEU A 153 -5.47 1.05 14.29
CA LEU A 153 -4.46 1.30 13.26
C LEU A 153 -5.16 1.65 11.96
N VAL A 154 -4.98 2.88 11.49
CA VAL A 154 -5.64 3.36 10.27
C VAL A 154 -4.66 3.71 9.17
N ILE A 155 -5.14 3.62 7.95
CA ILE A 155 -4.42 3.87 6.70
C ILE A 155 -5.28 4.76 5.80
N HIS A 156 -4.83 5.04 4.58
CA HIS A 156 -5.57 5.73 3.53
C HIS A 156 -6.13 7.09 3.97
N GLU A 157 -7.35 7.40 3.59
CA GLU A 157 -8.03 8.68 3.83
C GLU A 157 -8.27 8.96 5.33
N ALA A 158 -8.32 7.93 6.17
CA ALA A 158 -8.50 8.08 7.61
C ALA A 158 -7.43 8.99 8.26
N ARG A 159 -6.23 9.08 7.63
CA ARG A 159 -5.17 10.02 8.04
C ARG A 159 -5.63 11.47 7.99
N PHE A 160 -6.55 11.82 7.12
CA PHE A 160 -7.03 13.18 6.91
C PHE A 160 -8.35 13.47 7.63
N THR A 161 -9.11 12.42 7.99
CA THR A 161 -10.49 12.55 8.47
C THR A 161 -10.69 12.09 9.93
N TYR A 162 -9.68 11.53 10.60
CA TYR A 162 -9.84 10.98 11.96
C TYR A 162 -10.30 12.02 13.00
N GLN A 163 -9.95 13.29 12.81
CA GLN A 163 -10.35 14.38 13.71
C GLN A 163 -11.86 14.61 13.68
N ASP A 164 -12.52 14.35 12.54
CA ASP A 164 -13.99 14.45 12.40
C ASP A 164 -14.72 13.40 13.26
N TYR A 165 -14.00 12.31 13.60
CA TYR A 165 -14.48 11.29 14.55
C TYR A 165 -14.17 11.63 16.02
N GLY A 166 -13.54 12.78 16.30
CA GLY A 166 -13.11 13.16 17.64
C GLY A 166 -11.97 12.29 18.17
N LEU A 167 -11.16 11.70 17.28
CA LEU A 167 -10.06 10.83 17.65
C LEU A 167 -8.73 11.60 17.70
N HIS A 168 -7.77 11.04 18.41
CA HIS A 168 -6.43 11.59 18.59
C HIS A 168 -5.39 10.64 18.01
N CYS A 169 -4.38 11.20 17.34
CA CYS A 169 -3.22 10.45 16.89
C CYS A 169 -2.30 10.20 18.10
N LEU A 170 -2.15 8.94 18.48
CA LEU A 170 -1.22 8.51 19.53
C LEU A 170 0.19 8.36 18.96
N ALA A 171 0.33 7.79 17.76
CA ALA A 171 1.60 7.58 17.10
C ALA A 171 1.44 7.54 15.58
N ASP A 172 2.44 8.09 14.88
CA ASP A 172 2.58 8.00 13.41
C ASP A 172 3.71 7.01 13.11
N MET A 173 3.35 5.92 12.43
CA MET A 173 4.31 4.86 12.09
C MET A 173 5.35 5.35 11.06
N GLY A 174 5.01 6.34 10.24
CA GLY A 174 5.93 6.96 9.30
C GLY A 174 6.99 7.80 10.00
N GLU A 175 6.56 8.67 10.92
CA GLU A 175 7.49 9.48 11.73
C GLU A 175 8.46 8.59 12.51
N HIS A 176 7.95 7.53 13.15
CA HIS A 176 8.80 6.59 13.90
C HIS A 176 9.78 5.86 12.98
N TRP A 177 9.31 5.37 11.82
CA TRP A 177 10.15 4.68 10.85
C TRP A 177 11.27 5.58 10.32
N GLU A 178 10.92 6.79 9.90
CA GLU A 178 11.89 7.76 9.37
C GLU A 178 12.90 8.20 10.43
N ALA A 179 12.44 8.44 11.67
CA ALA A 179 13.33 8.81 12.78
C ALA A 179 14.33 7.71 13.15
N THR A 180 13.93 6.45 13.08
CA THR A 180 14.77 5.31 13.48
C THR A 180 15.65 4.78 12.35
N THR A 181 15.27 4.97 11.09
CA THR A 181 15.98 4.38 9.93
C THR A 181 16.57 5.42 8.97
N GLY A 182 16.06 6.64 8.95
CA GLY A 182 16.36 7.66 7.93
C GLY A 182 15.76 7.36 6.54
N LEU A 183 15.12 6.20 6.37
CA LEU A 183 14.60 5.72 5.09
C LEU A 183 13.15 6.19 4.87
N PRO A 184 12.69 6.35 3.62
CA PRO A 184 11.28 6.54 3.34
C PRO A 184 10.48 5.29 3.75
N ILE A 185 9.16 5.46 3.99
CA ILE A 185 8.30 4.37 4.45
C ILE A 185 7.70 3.61 3.25
N PRO A 186 7.95 2.27 3.11
CA PRO A 186 7.29 1.46 2.11
C PRO A 186 5.91 1.03 2.60
N LEU A 187 4.88 1.15 1.75
CA LEU A 187 3.48 0.83 2.10
C LEU A 187 2.90 -0.23 1.18
N GLY A 188 2.77 0.06 -0.12
CA GLY A 188 2.18 -0.82 -1.11
C GLY A 188 3.03 -1.00 -2.37
N ALA A 189 3.18 -2.23 -2.82
CA ALA A 189 3.97 -2.64 -3.98
C ALA A 189 3.08 -3.04 -5.15
N ILE A 190 3.58 -2.91 -6.39
CA ILE A 190 3.05 -3.63 -7.54
C ILE A 190 3.92 -4.86 -7.78
N ILE A 191 3.28 -6.00 -7.88
CA ILE A 191 3.95 -7.27 -8.23
C ILE A 191 3.35 -7.86 -9.49
N ALA A 192 4.16 -8.58 -10.24
CA ALA A 192 3.72 -9.28 -11.46
C ALA A 192 4.30 -10.69 -11.52
N LYS A 193 3.54 -11.65 -12.05
CA LYS A 193 3.99 -13.05 -12.15
C LYS A 193 5.28 -13.17 -12.95
N ARG A 194 6.28 -13.84 -12.38
CA ARG A 194 7.55 -14.16 -13.06
C ARG A 194 7.35 -15.00 -14.32
N SER A 195 6.30 -15.82 -14.36
CA SER A 195 5.94 -16.66 -15.50
C SER A 195 5.57 -15.88 -16.77
N LEU A 196 5.27 -14.57 -16.65
CA LEU A 196 5.05 -13.69 -17.81
C LEU A 196 6.33 -13.43 -18.61
N GLY A 197 7.50 -13.69 -18.03
CA GLY A 197 8.81 -13.50 -18.68
C GLY A 197 9.31 -12.05 -18.62
N ALA A 198 10.65 -11.86 -18.68
CA ALA A 198 11.29 -10.57 -18.50
C ALA A 198 10.78 -9.49 -19.47
N GLY A 199 10.58 -9.81 -20.74
CA GLY A 199 10.08 -8.85 -21.75
C GLY A 199 8.70 -8.29 -21.39
N THR A 200 7.78 -9.14 -20.90
CA THR A 200 6.45 -8.69 -20.46
C THR A 200 6.58 -7.86 -19.17
N LEU A 201 7.39 -8.30 -18.22
CA LEU A 201 7.60 -7.55 -16.97
C LEU A 201 8.13 -6.14 -17.23
N HIS A 202 9.07 -5.98 -18.16
CA HIS A 202 9.55 -4.65 -18.58
C HIS A 202 8.45 -3.82 -19.24
N ALA A 203 7.64 -4.42 -20.13
CA ALA A 203 6.52 -3.71 -20.76
C ALA A 203 5.48 -3.25 -19.73
N LEU A 204 5.18 -4.06 -18.70
CA LEU A 204 4.29 -3.71 -17.60
C LEU A 204 4.86 -2.53 -16.78
N ALA A 205 6.15 -2.58 -16.43
CA ALA A 205 6.80 -1.51 -15.69
C ALA A 205 6.79 -0.18 -16.48
N GLU A 206 7.12 -0.22 -17.77
CA GLU A 206 7.08 0.99 -18.62
C GLU A 206 5.66 1.53 -18.80
N SER A 207 4.66 0.65 -18.90
CA SER A 207 3.25 1.06 -18.96
C SER A 207 2.81 1.74 -17.67
N ALA A 208 3.19 1.20 -16.51
CA ALA A 208 2.91 1.81 -15.21
C ALA A 208 3.59 3.18 -15.07
N ARG A 209 4.88 3.29 -15.41
CA ARG A 209 5.62 4.58 -15.39
C ARG A 209 4.99 5.61 -16.32
N THR A 210 4.61 5.20 -17.52
CA THR A 210 3.96 6.09 -18.49
C THR A 210 2.62 6.56 -17.97
N SER A 211 1.83 5.67 -17.35
CA SER A 211 0.53 6.03 -16.74
C SER A 211 0.71 7.07 -15.63
N VAL A 212 1.69 6.89 -14.74
CA VAL A 212 2.03 7.87 -13.68
C VAL A 212 2.38 9.23 -14.29
N ARG A 213 3.26 9.26 -15.30
CA ARG A 213 3.66 10.53 -15.96
C ARG A 213 2.48 11.23 -16.61
N MET A 214 1.63 10.49 -17.34
CA MET A 214 0.43 11.05 -17.96
C MET A 214 -0.54 11.62 -16.92
N ALA A 215 -0.69 10.96 -15.77
CA ALA A 215 -1.51 11.46 -14.68
C ALA A 215 -0.94 12.74 -14.05
N TRP A 216 0.36 12.90 -13.97
CA TRP A 216 1.01 14.14 -13.53
C TRP A 216 0.92 15.26 -14.56
N ASP A 217 1.07 14.95 -15.85
CA ASP A 217 1.01 15.94 -16.94
C ASP A 217 -0.40 16.51 -17.09
N ASP A 218 -1.44 15.69 -16.88
CA ASP A 218 -2.85 16.13 -16.90
C ASP A 218 -3.66 15.46 -15.76
N PRO A 219 -3.55 15.98 -14.52
CA PRO A 219 -4.30 15.43 -13.38
C PRO A 219 -5.82 15.48 -13.55
N ALA A 220 -6.32 16.43 -14.38
CA ALA A 220 -7.74 16.56 -14.62
C ALA A 220 -8.33 15.38 -15.40
N ALA A 221 -7.54 14.76 -16.27
CA ALA A 221 -7.97 13.61 -17.06
C ALA A 221 -8.32 12.39 -16.19
N SER A 222 -7.65 12.21 -15.03
CA SER A 222 -7.88 11.07 -14.12
C SER A 222 -9.03 11.30 -13.13
N ARG A 223 -9.48 12.55 -12.93
CA ARG A 223 -10.54 12.89 -11.95
C ARG A 223 -11.85 12.10 -12.13
N PRO A 224 -12.38 11.90 -13.35
CA PRO A 224 -13.60 11.10 -13.51
C PRO A 224 -13.45 9.68 -13.01
N TYR A 225 -12.29 9.06 -13.28
CA TYR A 225 -12.01 7.69 -12.85
C TYR A 225 -11.82 7.60 -11.33
N VAL A 226 -11.06 8.52 -10.74
CA VAL A 226 -10.90 8.61 -9.28
C VAL A 226 -12.27 8.75 -8.61
N ARG A 227 -13.13 9.69 -9.05
CA ARG A 227 -14.46 9.91 -8.46
C ARG A 227 -15.41 8.73 -8.62
N ALA A 228 -15.30 7.97 -9.70
CA ALA A 228 -16.17 6.83 -9.96
C ALA A 228 -15.90 5.66 -9.00
N HIS A 229 -14.71 5.60 -8.39
CA HIS A 229 -14.25 4.46 -7.60
C HIS A 229 -13.87 4.80 -6.16
N ALA A 230 -13.52 6.05 -5.85
CA ALA A 230 -13.12 6.46 -4.52
C ALA A 230 -14.23 6.20 -3.49
N GLN A 231 -13.85 5.63 -2.36
CA GLN A 231 -14.74 5.48 -1.19
C GLN A 231 -14.92 6.83 -0.47
N GLU A 232 -13.89 7.67 -0.49
CA GLU A 232 -13.95 9.05 -0.02
C GLU A 232 -14.48 9.96 -1.12
N LEU A 233 -15.57 10.67 -0.82
CA LEU A 233 -16.30 11.49 -1.78
C LEU A 233 -15.88 12.98 -1.78
N ASP A 234 -15.13 13.42 -0.74
CA ASP A 234 -14.63 14.78 -0.70
C ASP A 234 -13.43 14.95 -1.68
N PRO A 235 -13.55 15.77 -2.72
CA PRO A 235 -12.48 15.97 -3.70
C PRO A 235 -11.20 16.53 -3.08
N ALA A 236 -11.29 17.34 -2.01
CA ALA A 236 -10.12 17.90 -1.36
C ALA A 236 -9.33 16.82 -0.59
N VAL A 237 -10.02 15.87 0.04
CA VAL A 237 -9.39 14.72 0.70
C VAL A 237 -8.75 13.80 -0.35
N ALA A 238 -9.43 13.55 -1.47
CA ALA A 238 -8.88 12.76 -2.57
C ALA A 238 -7.61 13.40 -3.16
N ASP A 239 -7.61 14.72 -3.39
CA ASP A 239 -6.44 15.46 -3.89
C ASP A 239 -5.28 15.43 -2.87
N GLN A 240 -5.55 15.55 -1.57
CA GLN A 240 -4.54 15.40 -0.51
C GLN A 240 -3.95 13.97 -0.47
N HIS A 241 -4.81 12.97 -0.61
CA HIS A 241 -4.39 11.57 -0.67
C HIS A 241 -3.47 11.32 -1.87
N ILE A 242 -3.86 11.76 -3.08
CA ILE A 242 -3.02 11.66 -4.27
C ILE A 242 -1.68 12.37 -4.05
N GLY A 243 -1.71 13.62 -3.58
CA GLY A 243 -0.50 14.41 -3.34
C GLY A 243 0.48 13.79 -2.34
N LEU A 244 -0.03 13.01 -1.38
CA LEU A 244 0.80 12.34 -0.37
C LEU A 244 1.39 11.02 -0.87
N TYR A 245 0.60 10.20 -1.59
CA TYR A 245 0.97 8.82 -1.91
C TYR A 245 1.49 8.62 -3.34
N VAL A 246 1.31 9.59 -4.25
CA VAL A 246 1.82 9.53 -5.63
C VAL A 246 2.97 10.51 -5.80
N ASN A 247 4.20 10.00 -5.78
CA ASN A 247 5.43 10.76 -5.77
C ASN A 247 6.51 10.10 -6.66
N GLU A 248 7.75 10.58 -6.60
CA GLU A 248 8.88 10.05 -7.39
C GLU A 248 9.06 8.53 -7.24
N PHE A 249 8.85 7.98 -6.05
CA PHE A 249 8.94 6.53 -5.81
C PHE A 249 7.81 5.76 -6.50
N THR A 250 6.69 6.40 -6.79
CA THR A 250 5.61 5.80 -7.59
C THR A 250 6.05 5.65 -9.05
N ALA A 251 6.79 6.62 -9.58
CA ALA A 251 7.33 6.53 -10.93
C ALA A 251 8.52 5.56 -11.02
N ASP A 252 9.40 5.58 -10.02
CA ASP A 252 10.54 4.68 -9.93
C ASP A 252 11.01 4.55 -8.48
N LEU A 253 11.15 3.31 -8.00
CA LEU A 253 11.65 3.05 -6.64
C LEU A 253 13.07 3.60 -6.44
N GLY A 254 13.91 3.54 -7.46
CA GLY A 254 15.30 3.93 -7.34
C GLY A 254 16.06 3.19 -6.23
N ASP A 255 17.31 3.57 -5.99
CA ASP A 255 18.14 2.94 -4.96
C ASP A 255 17.58 3.13 -3.55
N ASP A 256 17.04 4.31 -3.23
CA ASP A 256 16.49 4.64 -1.92
C ASP A 256 15.20 3.86 -1.63
N GLY A 257 14.32 3.71 -2.62
CA GLY A 257 13.11 2.89 -2.48
C GLY A 257 13.46 1.42 -2.26
N TYR A 258 14.39 0.87 -3.03
CA TYR A 258 14.87 -0.49 -2.79
C TYR A 258 15.58 -0.65 -1.44
N ALA A 259 16.33 0.35 -0.98
CA ALA A 259 16.95 0.35 0.35
C ALA A 259 15.88 0.34 1.45
N ALA A 260 14.81 1.12 1.29
CA ALA A 260 13.69 1.16 2.22
C ALA A 260 12.97 -0.19 2.31
N VAL A 261 12.68 -0.82 1.18
CA VAL A 261 12.03 -2.15 1.14
C VAL A 261 12.92 -3.21 1.77
N ARG A 262 14.22 -3.25 1.43
CA ARG A 262 15.18 -4.17 2.06
C ARG A 262 15.28 -3.93 3.56
N GLY A 263 15.37 -2.68 3.99
CA GLY A 263 15.44 -2.30 5.40
C GLY A 263 14.24 -2.81 6.19
N LEU A 264 13.02 -2.58 5.67
CA LEU A 264 11.78 -3.06 6.29
C LEU A 264 11.78 -4.58 6.44
N LEU A 265 12.01 -5.31 5.35
CA LEU A 265 11.90 -6.77 5.35
C LEU A 265 13.03 -7.44 6.16
N THR A 266 14.24 -6.86 6.13
CA THR A 266 15.37 -7.37 6.92
C THR A 266 15.12 -7.18 8.41
N ARG A 267 14.68 -5.99 8.83
CA ARG A 267 14.33 -5.71 10.24
C ARG A 267 13.20 -6.61 10.72
N ALA A 268 12.13 -6.71 9.94
CA ALA A 268 11.00 -7.57 10.27
C ALA A 268 11.37 -9.06 10.38
N ALA A 269 12.25 -9.54 9.51
CA ALA A 269 12.76 -10.93 9.58
C ALA A 269 13.65 -11.16 10.80
N ALA A 270 14.49 -10.19 11.15
CA ALA A 270 15.34 -10.28 12.35
C ALA A 270 14.52 -10.40 13.64
N GLU A 271 13.33 -9.77 13.67
CA GLU A 271 12.38 -9.87 14.78
C GLU A 271 11.40 -11.07 14.66
N GLY A 272 11.58 -11.93 13.65
CA GLY A 272 10.73 -13.10 13.44
C GLY A 272 9.29 -12.77 13.01
N LEU A 273 9.06 -11.57 12.49
CA LEU A 273 7.72 -11.10 12.08
C LEU A 273 7.32 -11.56 10.68
N VAL A 274 8.29 -11.77 9.81
CA VAL A 274 8.14 -12.27 8.44
C VAL A 274 9.28 -13.24 8.10
N PRO A 275 9.15 -14.12 7.10
CA PRO A 275 10.26 -14.91 6.59
C PRO A 275 11.38 -14.03 6.03
N ALA A 276 12.63 -14.49 6.17
CA ALA A 276 13.76 -13.84 5.51
C ALA A 276 13.66 -14.03 3.98
N ILE A 277 13.94 -12.99 3.22
CA ILE A 277 14.00 -13.05 1.76
C ILE A 277 15.39 -13.47 1.28
N ALA A 278 15.45 -14.22 0.20
CA ALA A 278 16.72 -14.63 -0.41
C ALA A 278 17.49 -13.40 -0.94
N PRO A 279 18.84 -13.43 -0.93
CA PRO A 279 19.63 -12.39 -1.61
C PRO A 279 19.21 -12.26 -3.07
N GLY A 280 18.98 -11.02 -3.51
CA GLY A 280 18.54 -10.73 -4.88
C GLY A 280 17.06 -10.98 -5.19
N ALA A 281 16.25 -11.45 -4.23
CA ALA A 281 14.82 -11.70 -4.45
C ALA A 281 14.03 -10.46 -4.91
N LEU A 282 14.48 -9.27 -4.56
CA LEU A 282 13.89 -7.99 -4.98
C LEU A 282 14.42 -7.50 -6.33
N ALA A 283 15.42 -8.17 -6.93
CA ALA A 283 15.93 -7.73 -8.22
C ALA A 283 14.84 -7.87 -9.30
N PHE A 284 14.67 -6.81 -10.06
CA PHE A 284 13.79 -6.81 -11.22
C PHE A 284 14.50 -7.54 -12.37
N PRO A 285 13.82 -8.50 -13.05
CA PRO A 285 14.45 -9.36 -14.06
C PRO A 285 14.79 -8.61 -15.34
#